data_ddb81dd62ece32ce634cd7b669b0adb4
#
_entry.id   ddb81dd62ece32ce634cd7b669b0adb4
#
_cell.length_a   1.000
_cell.length_b   1.000
_cell.length_c   1.000
_cell.angle_alpha   90.00
_cell.angle_beta   90.00
_cell.angle_gamma   90.00
#
_symmetry.space_group_name_H-M   'P 1'
#
loop_
_entity.id
_entity.type
_entity.pdbx_description
1 polymer ?
#
loop_
_entity_poly.entity_id
_entity_poly.type
_entity_poly.pdbx_seq_one_letter_code
_entity_poly.pdbx_strand_id
1 'polypeptide(L)'
;IEHDAGMKIPEYFERYGEPEFRKLESDVVLDMLEDFDGIFSLGGGAPMTPSIQQGLAEYIADGGKVVYLMADPKEAMANRGGGRPMLNGDANERWKKLYKERDPVFRRVANVQVRTHGQTPQVAARKLMEMIDQRIVHVIGSTIEPYDVCIGEGVMSQLAQVLGDKPAKVALIHTQ
;
A
#
# COMPACT_ATOMS: atom_id res chain seq x y z
N ILE A 1 14.05 3.64 12.72
CA ILE A 1 14.27 2.51 13.66
C ILE A 1 15.73 2.40 14.06
N GLU A 2 16.70 2.12 13.14
CA GLU A 2 18.12 1.98 13.53
C GLU A 2 18.69 3.25 14.18
N HIS A 3 18.25 4.42 13.74
CA HIS A 3 18.60 5.72 14.35
C HIS A 3 18.11 5.80 15.81
N ASP A 4 16.85 5.47 16.05
CA ASP A 4 16.22 5.55 17.38
C ASP A 4 16.72 4.45 18.31
N ALA A 5 17.00 3.28 17.76
CA ALA A 5 17.62 2.16 18.49
C ALA A 5 19.11 2.39 18.83
N GLY A 6 19.80 3.28 18.11
CA GLY A 6 21.24 3.48 18.22
C GLY A 6 22.08 2.26 17.80
N MET A 7 21.49 1.29 17.11
CA MET A 7 22.13 0.06 16.67
C MET A 7 21.47 -0.53 15.43
N LYS A 8 22.12 -1.52 14.81
CA LYS A 8 21.57 -2.22 13.65
C LYS A 8 20.43 -3.16 14.02
N ILE A 9 19.43 -3.31 13.12
CA ILE A 9 18.27 -4.18 13.34
C ILE A 9 18.65 -5.62 13.75
N PRO A 10 19.60 -6.30 13.08
CA PRO A 10 19.99 -7.65 13.49
C PRO A 10 20.52 -7.72 14.93
N GLU A 11 21.32 -6.72 15.34
CA GLU A 11 21.86 -6.62 16.70
C GLU A 11 20.74 -6.38 17.72
N TYR A 12 19.76 -5.55 17.38
CA TYR A 12 18.60 -5.30 18.22
C TYR A 12 17.77 -6.57 18.44
N PHE A 13 17.53 -7.35 17.38
CA PHE A 13 16.84 -8.64 17.47
C PHE A 13 17.57 -9.66 18.34
N GLU A 14 18.89 -9.75 18.20
CA GLU A 14 19.71 -10.66 19.01
C GLU A 14 19.68 -10.28 20.49
N ARG A 15 19.69 -8.98 20.79
CA ARG A 15 19.77 -8.48 22.16
C ARG A 15 18.44 -8.41 22.89
N TYR A 16 17.37 -8.02 22.21
CA TYR A 16 16.07 -7.73 22.81
C TYR A 16 14.94 -8.63 22.32
N GLY A 17 15.14 -9.35 21.24
CA GLY A 17 14.15 -10.24 20.64
C GLY A 17 13.08 -9.54 19.79
N GLU A 18 12.25 -10.35 19.15
CA GLU A 18 11.21 -9.86 18.23
C GLU A 18 10.12 -9.01 18.94
N PRO A 19 9.62 -9.37 20.11
CA PRO A 19 8.54 -8.59 20.77
C PRO A 19 8.95 -7.13 21.04
N GLU A 20 10.16 -6.90 21.54
CA GLU A 20 10.65 -5.54 21.80
C GLU A 20 10.92 -4.78 20.50
N PHE A 21 11.41 -5.47 19.47
CA PHE A 21 11.56 -4.85 18.15
C PHE A 21 10.20 -4.40 17.59
N ARG A 22 9.15 -5.23 17.71
CA ARG A 22 7.81 -4.86 17.22
C ARG A 22 7.21 -3.67 17.96
N LYS A 23 7.52 -3.53 19.24
CA LYS A 23 7.12 -2.36 20.01
C LYS A 23 7.82 -1.09 19.51
N LEU A 24 9.14 -1.13 19.38
CA LEU A 24 9.91 -0.01 18.82
C LEU A 24 9.47 0.33 17.39
N GLU A 25 9.28 -0.69 16.54
CA GLU A 25 8.78 -0.51 15.16
C GLU A 25 7.40 0.19 15.17
N SER A 26 6.51 -0.19 16.09
CA SER A 26 5.20 0.41 16.22
C SER A 26 5.28 1.88 16.64
N ASP A 27 6.06 2.19 17.66
CA ASP A 27 6.23 3.55 18.16
C ASP A 27 6.76 4.47 17.03
N VAL A 28 7.83 4.05 16.35
CA VAL A 28 8.40 4.81 15.22
C VAL A 28 7.42 4.98 14.07
N VAL A 29 6.66 3.92 13.72
CA VAL A 29 5.68 4.01 12.62
C VAL A 29 4.56 4.98 12.97
N LEU A 30 4.03 4.95 14.19
CA LEU A 30 2.95 5.84 14.60
C LEU A 30 3.40 7.30 14.62
N ASP A 31 4.58 7.59 15.16
CA ASP A 31 5.16 8.93 15.13
C ASP A 31 5.34 9.44 13.68
N MET A 32 5.81 8.57 12.79
CA MET A 32 5.98 8.92 11.37
C MET A 32 4.65 9.16 10.65
N LEU A 33 3.57 8.48 11.03
CA LEU A 33 2.25 8.72 10.43
C LEU A 33 1.66 10.07 10.85
N GLU A 34 2.05 10.59 12.02
CA GLU A 34 1.59 11.90 12.53
C GLU A 34 2.36 13.08 11.91
N ASP A 35 3.69 12.98 11.86
CA ASP A 35 4.53 14.16 11.64
C ASP A 35 5.27 14.16 10.29
N PHE A 36 5.33 13.03 9.55
CA PHE A 36 6.15 12.94 8.35
C PHE A 36 5.37 13.32 7.08
N ASP A 37 5.91 14.31 6.36
CA ASP A 37 5.44 14.66 5.01
C ASP A 37 6.39 14.09 3.96
N GLY A 38 5.91 13.13 3.17
CA GLY A 38 6.70 12.46 2.15
C GLY A 38 6.27 11.02 1.88
N ILE A 39 7.21 10.23 1.36
CA ILE A 39 7.00 8.80 1.09
C ILE A 39 7.65 7.98 2.20
N PHE A 40 6.84 7.31 2.99
CA PHE A 40 7.29 6.44 4.06
C PHE A 40 7.15 4.96 3.66
N SER A 41 8.25 4.22 3.69
CA SER A 41 8.27 2.81 3.35
C SER A 41 8.22 1.92 4.59
N LEU A 42 7.13 1.21 4.78
CA LEU A 42 6.94 0.28 5.89
C LEU A 42 7.76 -1.01 5.72
N GLY A 43 8.32 -1.50 6.80
CA GLY A 43 8.84 -2.86 6.87
C GLY A 43 7.73 -3.89 6.61
N GLY A 44 8.04 -4.98 5.89
CA GLY A 44 7.02 -5.99 5.54
C GLY A 44 6.39 -6.74 6.73
N GLY A 45 6.89 -6.56 7.94
CA GLY A 45 6.29 -7.08 9.17
C GLY A 45 5.42 -6.06 9.90
N ALA A 46 5.65 -4.78 9.71
CA ALA A 46 4.98 -3.70 10.42
C ALA A 46 3.44 -3.77 10.32
N PRO A 47 2.83 -3.95 9.14
CA PRO A 47 1.37 -4.02 9.04
C PRO A 47 0.75 -5.25 9.70
N MET A 48 1.56 -6.20 10.20
CA MET A 48 1.04 -7.34 10.98
C MET A 48 0.76 -6.98 12.44
N THR A 49 1.25 -5.85 12.93
CA THR A 49 1.06 -5.35 14.29
C THR A 49 -0.28 -4.62 14.41
N PRO A 50 -1.17 -5.01 15.37
CA PRO A 50 -2.50 -4.42 15.49
C PRO A 50 -2.53 -2.90 15.70
N SER A 51 -1.60 -2.35 16.51
CA SER A 51 -1.50 -0.90 16.72
C SER A 51 -1.16 -0.14 15.43
N ILE A 52 -0.27 -0.68 14.60
CA ILE A 52 0.05 -0.12 13.29
C ILE A 52 -1.16 -0.20 12.34
N GLN A 53 -1.92 -1.30 12.35
CA GLN A 53 -3.15 -1.41 11.53
C GLN A 53 -4.16 -0.33 11.91
N GLN A 54 -4.31 -0.07 13.20
CA GLN A 54 -5.18 1.00 13.68
C GLN A 54 -4.66 2.38 13.25
N GLY A 55 -3.39 2.69 13.47
CA GLY A 55 -2.80 3.96 13.03
C GLY A 55 -2.92 4.20 11.52
N LEU A 56 -2.72 3.13 10.70
CA LEU A 56 -2.94 3.22 9.26
C LEU A 56 -4.40 3.50 8.90
N ALA A 57 -5.37 2.93 9.64
CA ALA A 57 -6.79 3.19 9.42
C ALA A 57 -7.15 4.64 9.77
N GLU A 58 -6.63 5.16 10.87
CA GLU A 58 -6.78 6.57 11.28
C GLU A 58 -6.15 7.51 10.25
N TYR A 59 -4.92 7.24 9.81
CA TYR A 59 -4.24 7.97 8.75
C TYR A 59 -5.04 8.02 7.43
N ILE A 60 -5.68 6.91 7.05
CA ILE A 60 -6.57 6.86 5.88
C ILE A 60 -7.83 7.71 6.10
N ALA A 61 -8.42 7.66 7.30
CA ALA A 61 -9.60 8.44 7.63
C ALA A 61 -9.35 9.95 7.53
N ASP A 62 -8.12 10.37 7.84
CA ASP A 62 -7.65 11.76 7.71
C ASP A 62 -7.21 12.14 6.27
N GLY A 63 -7.45 11.26 5.30
CA GLY A 63 -7.18 11.51 3.88
C GLY A 63 -5.83 10.97 3.38
N GLY A 64 -5.07 10.31 4.24
CA GLY A 64 -3.78 9.70 3.92
C GLY A 64 -3.87 8.57 2.90
N LYS A 65 -2.76 8.28 2.24
CA LYS A 65 -2.66 7.23 1.21
C LYS A 65 -1.73 6.12 1.67
N VAL A 66 -2.31 4.95 1.93
CA VAL A 66 -1.59 3.72 2.24
C VAL A 66 -1.56 2.85 1.00
N VAL A 67 -0.38 2.68 0.43
CA VAL A 67 -0.19 2.02 -0.87
C VAL A 67 0.34 0.61 -0.68
N TYR A 68 -0.36 -0.37 -1.25
CA TYR A 68 0.16 -1.73 -1.39
C TYR A 68 0.69 -1.96 -2.80
N LEU A 69 2.01 -2.08 -2.94
CA LEU A 69 2.67 -2.48 -4.17
C LEU A 69 2.63 -4.01 -4.29
N MET A 70 1.73 -4.50 -5.14
CA MET A 70 1.46 -5.94 -5.31
C MET A 70 2.45 -6.54 -6.31
N ALA A 71 3.48 -7.22 -5.81
CA ALA A 71 4.38 -8.00 -6.63
C ALA A 71 3.79 -9.37 -6.98
N ASP A 72 4.07 -9.87 -8.19
CA ASP A 72 3.77 -11.27 -8.50
C ASP A 72 4.68 -12.20 -7.68
N PRO A 73 4.13 -13.23 -7.01
CA PRO A 73 4.92 -14.15 -6.22
C PRO A 73 6.06 -14.81 -6.99
N LYS A 74 5.86 -15.16 -8.25
CA LYS A 74 6.87 -15.80 -9.09
C LYS A 74 8.00 -14.84 -9.46
N GLU A 75 7.67 -13.60 -9.81
CA GLU A 75 8.67 -12.55 -10.09
C GLU A 75 9.45 -12.14 -8.84
N ALA A 76 8.78 -11.97 -7.72
CA ALA A 76 9.42 -11.66 -6.46
C ALA A 76 10.41 -12.76 -6.03
N MET A 77 10.14 -14.00 -6.39
CA MET A 77 11.06 -15.13 -6.18
C MET A 77 12.23 -15.14 -7.19
N ALA A 78 11.97 -14.79 -8.46
CA ALA A 78 12.98 -14.76 -9.52
C ALA A 78 13.97 -13.59 -9.37
N ASN A 79 13.50 -12.42 -8.95
CA ASN A 79 14.29 -11.19 -8.84
C ASN A 79 15.16 -11.10 -7.57
N ARG A 80 15.30 -12.18 -6.80
CA ARG A 80 16.14 -12.24 -5.60
C ARG A 80 17.65 -12.28 -5.88
N GLY A 81 18.07 -12.22 -7.13
CA GLY A 81 19.45 -12.39 -7.57
C GLY A 81 20.45 -11.27 -7.21
N GLY A 82 20.06 -10.25 -6.47
CA GLY A 82 20.92 -9.15 -6.08
C GLY A 82 21.30 -9.18 -4.59
N GLY A 83 22.31 -9.97 -4.20
CA GLY A 83 23.03 -9.77 -2.94
C GLY A 83 22.41 -10.33 -1.65
N ARG A 84 21.32 -11.10 -1.72
CA ARG A 84 20.82 -11.88 -0.58
C ARG A 84 21.21 -13.34 -0.75
N PRO A 85 21.73 -14.02 0.31
CA PRO A 85 22.15 -15.43 0.19
C PRO A 85 21.02 -16.26 -0.41
N MET A 86 21.35 -17.08 -1.41
CA MET A 86 20.44 -18.10 -1.94
C MET A 86 19.98 -18.97 -0.77
N LEU A 87 18.76 -18.70 -0.33
CA LEU A 87 18.13 -19.55 0.67
C LEU A 87 17.73 -20.84 -0.05
N ASN A 88 18.25 -21.99 0.39
CA ASN A 88 17.93 -23.34 -0.07
C ASN A 88 16.40 -23.54 -0.15
N GLY A 89 15.91 -24.60 -0.79
CA GLY A 89 14.49 -24.87 -1.07
C GLY A 89 13.46 -24.51 0.02
N ASP A 90 13.89 -24.53 1.27
CA ASP A 90 13.14 -24.10 2.46
C ASP A 90 12.72 -22.60 2.46
N ALA A 91 13.46 -21.76 1.75
CA ALA A 91 13.15 -20.33 1.70
C ALA A 91 12.02 -19.95 0.74
N ASN A 92 11.82 -20.72 -0.30
CA ASN A 92 10.71 -20.53 -1.21
C ASN A 92 9.39 -20.88 -0.51
N GLU A 93 9.38 -21.95 0.27
CA GLU A 93 8.21 -22.35 1.04
C GLU A 93 7.93 -21.36 2.18
N ARG A 94 8.97 -20.89 2.87
CA ARG A 94 8.86 -19.83 3.89
C ARG A 94 8.32 -18.54 3.30
N TRP A 95 8.80 -18.15 2.12
CA TRP A 95 8.30 -16.94 1.44
C TRP A 95 6.84 -17.08 1.02
N LYS A 96 6.44 -18.22 0.42
CA LYS A 96 5.05 -18.50 0.07
C LYS A 96 4.13 -18.45 1.29
N LYS A 97 4.58 -19.00 2.42
CA LYS A 97 3.86 -18.95 3.68
C LYS A 97 3.67 -17.50 4.13
N LEU A 98 4.75 -16.72 4.20
CA LEU A 98 4.70 -15.31 4.56
C LEU A 98 3.81 -14.49 3.62
N TYR A 99 3.89 -14.73 2.32
CA TYR A 99 3.01 -14.07 1.35
C TYR A 99 1.54 -14.39 1.62
N LYS A 100 1.21 -15.67 1.79
CA LYS A 100 -0.16 -16.11 2.08
C LYS A 100 -0.72 -15.52 3.37
N GLU A 101 0.12 -15.34 4.38
CA GLU A 101 -0.28 -14.74 5.66
C GLU A 101 -0.44 -13.21 5.57
N ARG A 102 0.44 -12.53 4.82
CA ARG A 102 0.53 -11.06 4.80
C ARG A 102 -0.34 -10.40 3.73
N ASP A 103 -0.48 -11.01 2.55
CA ASP A 103 -1.24 -10.41 1.43
C ASP A 103 -2.68 -10.01 1.82
N PRO A 104 -3.47 -10.84 2.55
CA PRO A 104 -4.79 -10.43 3.00
C PRO A 104 -4.78 -9.23 3.95
N VAL A 105 -3.76 -9.12 4.80
CA VAL A 105 -3.61 -7.99 5.71
C VAL A 105 -3.25 -6.74 4.93
N PHE A 106 -2.26 -6.81 4.03
CA PHE A 106 -1.84 -5.66 3.21
C PHE A 106 -2.98 -5.11 2.36
N ARG A 107 -3.80 -6.00 1.77
CA ARG A 107 -5.00 -5.59 1.01
C ARG A 107 -6.03 -4.88 1.88
N ARG A 108 -6.16 -5.27 3.14
CA ARG A 108 -7.13 -4.68 4.06
C ARG A 108 -6.68 -3.32 4.58
N VAL A 109 -5.40 -3.15 4.87
CA VAL A 109 -4.87 -1.89 5.45
C VAL A 109 -4.50 -0.85 4.40
N ALA A 110 -4.49 -1.18 3.11
CA ALA A 110 -4.18 -0.27 2.03
C ALA A 110 -5.45 0.26 1.36
N ASN A 111 -5.55 1.57 1.16
CA ASN A 111 -6.60 2.19 0.36
C ASN A 111 -6.21 2.40 -1.11
N VAL A 112 -4.94 2.18 -1.46
CA VAL A 112 -4.45 2.18 -2.85
C VAL A 112 -3.68 0.90 -3.12
N GLN A 113 -4.01 0.21 -4.22
CA GLN A 113 -3.37 -1.06 -4.58
C GLN A 113 -2.84 -1.00 -6.01
N VAL A 114 -1.54 -1.17 -6.19
CA VAL A 114 -0.88 -1.11 -7.50
C VAL A 114 -0.20 -2.43 -7.82
N ARG A 115 -0.58 -3.05 -8.95
CA ARG A 115 0.13 -4.23 -9.45
C ARG A 115 1.42 -3.78 -10.13
N THR A 116 2.54 -4.37 -9.70
CA THR A 116 3.87 -4.04 -10.25
C THR A 116 4.39 -5.10 -11.23
N HIS A 117 3.67 -6.22 -11.38
CA HIS A 117 4.05 -7.33 -12.26
C HIS A 117 4.20 -6.89 -13.72
N GLY A 118 5.30 -7.29 -14.36
CA GLY A 118 5.59 -6.98 -15.77
C GLY A 118 5.77 -5.49 -16.07
N GLN A 119 5.94 -4.65 -15.04
CA GLN A 119 6.08 -3.21 -15.19
C GLN A 119 7.45 -2.73 -14.72
N THR A 120 7.97 -1.71 -15.40
CA THR A 120 9.13 -0.99 -14.86
C THR A 120 8.72 -0.13 -13.66
N PRO A 121 9.66 0.20 -12.75
CA PRO A 121 9.39 1.08 -11.62
C PRO A 121 8.76 2.42 -12.05
N GLN A 122 9.19 2.98 -13.18
CA GLN A 122 8.68 4.24 -13.71
C GLN A 122 7.21 4.15 -14.14
N VAL A 123 6.82 3.02 -14.75
CA VAL A 123 5.42 2.77 -15.14
C VAL A 123 4.54 2.57 -13.91
N ALA A 124 5.02 1.81 -12.92
CA ALA A 124 4.30 1.62 -11.67
C ALA A 124 4.13 2.94 -10.90
N ALA A 125 5.18 3.77 -10.84
CA ALA A 125 5.14 5.08 -10.20
C ALA A 125 4.14 6.02 -10.89
N ARG A 126 4.11 6.07 -12.23
CA ARG A 126 3.14 6.89 -12.97
C ARG A 126 1.70 6.47 -12.65
N LYS A 127 1.40 5.17 -12.71
CA LYS A 127 0.08 4.66 -12.33
C LYS A 127 -0.31 5.02 -10.92
N LEU A 128 0.64 4.94 -9.98
CA LEU A 128 0.42 5.32 -8.60
C LEU A 128 0.06 6.80 -8.49
N MET A 129 0.80 7.69 -9.16
CA MET A 129 0.52 9.13 -9.18
C MET A 129 -0.89 9.41 -9.72
N GLU A 130 -1.26 8.81 -10.86
CA GLU A 130 -2.62 8.92 -11.42
C GLU A 130 -3.70 8.50 -10.42
N MET A 131 -3.46 7.43 -9.64
CA MET A 131 -4.41 6.94 -8.64
C MET A 131 -4.48 7.81 -7.37
N ILE A 132 -3.37 8.43 -6.98
CA ILE A 132 -3.32 9.30 -5.78
C ILE A 132 -4.00 10.64 -6.05
N ASP A 133 -3.83 11.20 -7.25
CA ASP A 133 -4.40 12.49 -7.63
C ASP A 133 -5.92 12.44 -7.88
N GLN A 134 -6.50 11.24 -7.96
CA GLN A 134 -7.94 11.09 -8.12
C GLN A 134 -8.68 11.39 -6.82
N ARG A 135 -9.64 12.29 -6.90
CA ARG A 135 -10.58 12.60 -5.81
C ARG A 135 -11.96 12.06 -6.15
N ILE A 136 -12.54 11.30 -5.24
CA ILE A 136 -13.93 10.87 -5.33
C ILE A 136 -14.75 11.74 -4.36
N VAL A 137 -15.68 12.49 -4.89
CA VAL A 137 -16.61 13.29 -4.10
C VAL A 137 -17.96 12.59 -4.07
N HIS A 138 -18.35 12.14 -2.89
CA HIS A 138 -19.65 11.52 -2.66
C HIS A 138 -20.71 12.62 -2.55
N VAL A 139 -21.62 12.67 -3.51
CA VAL A 139 -22.70 13.66 -3.50
C VAL A 139 -23.97 13.02 -2.95
N ILE A 140 -24.44 13.53 -1.82
CA ILE A 140 -25.66 13.09 -1.16
C ILE A 140 -26.64 14.25 -1.22
N GLY A 141 -27.77 14.06 -1.91
CA GLY A 141 -28.86 15.04 -1.98
C GLY A 141 -30.14 14.51 -1.35
N SER A 142 -31.01 15.41 -0.89
CA SER A 142 -32.29 15.03 -0.31
C SER A 142 -33.33 14.59 -1.34
N THR A 143 -33.12 14.88 -2.62
CA THR A 143 -34.05 14.65 -3.73
C THR A 143 -33.48 13.85 -4.89
N ILE A 144 -32.22 13.49 -4.85
CA ILE A 144 -31.54 12.72 -5.89
C ILE A 144 -30.84 11.52 -5.27
N GLU A 145 -30.77 10.42 -6.02
CA GLU A 145 -29.97 9.27 -5.64
C GLU A 145 -28.51 9.68 -5.43
N PRO A 146 -27.84 9.18 -4.40
CA PRO A 146 -26.41 9.44 -4.18
C PRO A 146 -25.57 9.03 -5.39
N TYR A 147 -24.57 9.83 -5.73
CA TYR A 147 -23.64 9.54 -6.81
C TYR A 147 -22.23 10.01 -6.49
N ASP A 148 -21.25 9.42 -7.18
CA ASP A 148 -19.84 9.74 -7.03
C ASP A 148 -19.36 10.65 -8.17
N VAL A 149 -18.61 11.68 -7.82
CA VAL A 149 -17.87 12.52 -8.76
C VAL A 149 -16.40 12.20 -8.64
N CYS A 150 -15.82 11.64 -9.68
CA CYS A 150 -14.40 11.36 -9.75
C CYS A 150 -13.68 12.55 -10.40
N ILE A 151 -12.73 13.14 -9.67
CA ILE A 151 -11.94 14.30 -10.13
C ILE A 151 -10.47 13.91 -10.11
N GLY A 152 -9.75 14.15 -11.19
CA GLY A 152 -8.31 13.94 -11.24
C GLY A 152 -7.83 13.55 -12.62
N GLU A 153 -6.51 13.46 -12.78
CA GLU A 153 -5.88 13.01 -14.01
C GLU A 153 -6.13 11.48 -14.19
N GLY A 154 -6.35 11.04 -15.43
CA GLY A 154 -6.57 9.61 -15.75
C GLY A 154 -7.97 9.07 -15.38
N VAL A 155 -8.90 9.86 -14.85
CA VAL A 155 -10.27 9.43 -14.50
C VAL A 155 -11.01 8.80 -15.67
N MET A 156 -10.75 9.26 -16.89
CA MET A 156 -11.37 8.71 -18.10
C MET A 156 -11.05 7.23 -18.35
N SER A 157 -9.92 6.75 -17.88
CA SER A 157 -9.54 5.33 -18.00
C SER A 157 -10.43 4.40 -17.13
N GLN A 158 -11.11 4.95 -16.14
CA GLN A 158 -12.02 4.22 -15.25
C GLN A 158 -13.47 4.23 -15.73
N LEU A 159 -13.78 5.01 -16.78
CA LEU A 159 -15.15 5.18 -17.25
C LEU A 159 -15.81 3.85 -17.59
N ALA A 160 -15.10 2.96 -18.26
CA ALA A 160 -15.61 1.61 -18.60
C ALA A 160 -15.94 0.78 -17.34
N GLN A 161 -15.15 0.93 -16.27
CA GLN A 161 -15.38 0.23 -15.01
C GLN A 161 -16.60 0.78 -14.26
N VAL A 162 -16.79 2.10 -14.31
CA VAL A 162 -17.96 2.77 -13.67
C VAL A 162 -19.25 2.48 -14.44
N LEU A 163 -19.20 2.48 -15.76
CA LEU A 163 -20.39 2.24 -16.60
C LEU A 163 -20.79 0.76 -16.67
N GLY A 164 -19.85 -0.16 -16.42
CA GLY A 164 -20.09 -1.60 -16.56
C GLY A 164 -20.56 -1.99 -17.98
N ASP A 165 -21.23 -3.14 -18.09
CA ASP A 165 -21.74 -3.66 -19.36
C ASP A 165 -23.12 -3.09 -19.77
N LYS A 166 -23.66 -2.12 -19.02
CA LYS A 166 -24.97 -1.52 -19.33
C LYS A 166 -24.82 -0.41 -20.36
N PRO A 167 -25.60 -0.40 -21.42
CA PRO A 167 -25.63 0.74 -22.33
C PRO A 167 -26.11 1.98 -21.60
N ALA A 168 -25.23 2.97 -21.47
CA ALA A 168 -25.53 4.23 -20.82
C ALA A 168 -25.31 5.40 -21.78
N LYS A 169 -26.15 6.42 -21.67
CA LYS A 169 -25.89 7.72 -22.31
C LYS A 169 -24.96 8.49 -21.38
N VAL A 170 -23.78 8.83 -21.83
CA VAL A 170 -22.78 9.54 -21.06
C VAL A 170 -22.60 10.93 -21.64
N ALA A 171 -22.79 11.96 -20.82
CA ALA A 171 -22.41 13.33 -21.16
C ALA A 171 -21.06 13.65 -20.49
N LEU A 172 -20.06 13.96 -21.29
CA LEU A 172 -18.74 14.36 -20.80
C LEU A 172 -18.63 15.88 -20.83
N ILE A 173 -18.36 16.47 -19.68
CA ILE A 173 -18.00 17.87 -19.54
C ILE A 173 -16.52 17.93 -19.21
N HIS A 174 -15.73 18.51 -20.10
CA HIS A 174 -14.29 18.73 -19.84
C HIS A 174 -13.97 20.23 -19.95
N THR A 175 -13.09 20.70 -19.11
CA THR A 175 -12.42 21.99 -19.26
C THR A 175 -11.14 21.80 -20.07
N GLN A 176 -10.89 22.69 -21.02
CA GLN A 176 -9.60 22.74 -21.73
C GLN A 176 -8.49 23.21 -20.82
#